data_e1958619524b9937c1a040877ac3de47
#
_entry.id   e1958619524b9937c1a040877ac3de47
#
_cell.length_a   1.000
_cell.length_b   1.000
_cell.length_c   1.000
_cell.angle_alpha   90.00
_cell.angle_beta   90.00
_cell.angle_gamma   90.00
#
_symmetry.space_group_name_H-M   'P 1'
#
loop_
_entity.id
_entity.type
_entity.pdbx_description
1 polymer ?
#
loop_
_entity_poly.entity_id
_entity_poly.type
_entity_poly.pdbx_seq_one_letter_code
_entity_poly.pdbx_strand_id
1 'polypeptide(L)'
;VQTCALPILQQIVPDFLVDTYDDGTINVTLNNRNVPELRMSRDFTEMVEEHTKNRANQSKESREAMMFLKQKMDAAQGFIDAVKQRQNTLMTTMQAIIDLQRPFFLEGDESLLRPMILKDVAERTGLDISTISRVSNSKYVQTNYGIYPLKFFFNDGYTTEDGEEMSVREIRKILKECIDNEDKKKPLTDDELTELLKEKGYPIARRTVAKYRQQMNIPVARLRR
;
A
#
# COMPACT_ATOMS: atom_id res chain seq x y z
N VAL A 1 11.92 34.70 -27.40
CA VAL A 1 12.45 34.29 -26.11
C VAL A 1 11.66 33.05 -25.70
N GLN A 2 12.18 31.83 -26.01
CA GLN A 2 11.61 30.57 -25.56
C GLN A 2 11.95 30.42 -24.08
N THR A 3 10.98 30.62 -23.21
CA THR A 3 11.07 30.22 -21.81
C THR A 3 11.02 28.68 -21.76
N CYS A 4 12.16 28.03 -21.60
CA CYS A 4 12.21 26.62 -21.19
C CYS A 4 11.54 26.50 -19.82
N ALA A 5 10.26 26.15 -19.81
CA ALA A 5 9.61 25.69 -18.58
C ALA A 5 10.27 24.37 -18.19
N LEU A 6 11.08 24.39 -17.14
CA LEU A 6 11.60 23.17 -16.53
C LEU A 6 10.40 22.29 -16.12
N PRO A 7 10.42 21.00 -16.42
CA PRO A 7 9.35 20.11 -15.98
C PRO A 7 9.26 20.18 -14.46
N ILE A 8 8.09 20.51 -13.92
CA ILE A 8 7.82 20.46 -12.48
C ILE A 8 7.83 19.00 -12.09
N LEU A 9 8.95 18.55 -11.55
CA LEU A 9 9.06 17.21 -10.98
C LEU A 9 8.20 17.17 -9.71
N GLN A 10 7.14 16.38 -9.72
CA GLN A 10 6.37 16.10 -8.52
C GLN A 10 7.26 15.31 -7.54
N GLN A 11 7.63 15.95 -6.43
CA GLN A 11 8.33 15.27 -5.36
C GLN A 11 7.35 14.37 -4.61
N ILE A 12 7.54 13.05 -4.71
CA ILE A 12 6.75 12.08 -3.95
C ILE A 12 7.35 11.99 -2.55
N VAL A 13 6.56 12.34 -1.54
CA VAL A 13 6.91 12.14 -0.13
C VAL A 13 6.27 10.84 0.32
N PRO A 14 7.07 9.83 0.74
CA PRO A 14 6.53 8.56 1.20
C PRO A 14 5.83 8.73 2.55
N ASP A 15 4.73 7.99 2.75
CA ASP A 15 4.00 7.96 4.02
C ASP A 15 4.58 6.93 4.98
N PHE A 16 5.17 5.86 4.44
CA PHE A 16 5.78 4.77 5.20
C PHE A 16 7.26 4.63 4.83
N LEU A 17 8.08 4.32 5.83
CA LEU A 17 9.48 3.95 5.66
C LEU A 17 9.62 2.50 6.13
N VAL A 18 10.17 1.67 5.26
CA VAL A 18 10.39 0.24 5.51
C VAL A 18 11.87 -0.03 5.35
N ASP A 19 12.51 -0.39 6.45
CA ASP A 19 13.93 -0.75 6.50
C ASP A 19 14.03 -2.27 6.67
N THR A 20 14.70 -2.91 5.74
CA THR A 20 15.00 -4.34 5.78
C THR A 20 16.45 -4.53 6.19
N TYR A 21 16.68 -5.34 7.22
CA TYR A 21 17.99 -5.67 7.76
C TYR A 21 18.48 -7.02 7.22
N ASP A 22 19.80 -7.24 7.27
CA ASP A 22 20.44 -8.47 6.79
C ASP A 22 20.02 -9.73 7.57
N ASP A 23 19.52 -9.57 8.79
CA ASP A 23 18.95 -10.65 9.61
C ASP A 23 17.53 -11.08 9.17
N GLY A 24 16.97 -10.43 8.14
CA GLY A 24 15.62 -10.67 7.66
C GLY A 24 14.53 -9.97 8.48
N THR A 25 14.91 -9.10 9.42
CA THR A 25 13.97 -8.26 10.16
C THR A 25 13.51 -7.10 9.30
N ILE A 26 12.21 -6.85 9.27
CA ILE A 26 11.60 -5.72 8.54
C ILE A 26 11.00 -4.76 9.56
N ASN A 27 11.50 -3.55 9.61
CA ASN A 27 10.99 -2.48 10.46
C ASN A 27 10.16 -1.49 9.65
N VAL A 28 9.01 -1.10 10.19
CA VAL A 28 8.07 -0.17 9.55
C VAL A 28 7.89 1.04 10.43
N THR A 29 8.05 2.21 9.85
CA THR A 29 7.78 3.47 10.52
C THR A 29 6.88 4.37 9.68
N LEU A 30 6.01 5.15 10.34
CA LEU A 30 5.25 6.21 9.67
C LEU A 30 6.13 7.45 9.51
N ASN A 31 6.09 8.05 8.34
CA ASN A 31 6.75 9.32 8.11
C ASN A 31 5.94 10.48 8.73
N ASN A 32 6.13 10.69 10.02
CA ASN A 32 5.42 11.70 10.80
C ASN A 32 6.04 13.11 10.71
N ARG A 33 6.85 13.40 9.67
CA ARG A 33 7.58 14.70 9.57
C ARG A 33 6.71 15.92 9.74
N ASN A 34 5.42 15.85 9.40
CA ASN A 34 4.49 16.98 9.43
C ASN A 34 3.41 16.90 10.53
N VAL A 35 3.44 15.86 11.36
CA VAL A 35 2.44 15.70 12.44
C VAL A 35 3.14 15.83 13.78
N PRO A 36 3.02 16.97 14.46
CA PRO A 36 3.57 17.12 15.81
C PRO A 36 2.85 16.19 16.78
N GLU A 37 3.54 15.81 17.85
CA GLU A 37 2.93 15.03 18.91
C GLU A 37 1.86 15.87 19.62
N LEU A 38 0.61 15.43 19.50
CA LEU A 38 -0.52 16.12 20.12
C LEU A 38 -0.68 15.66 21.56
N ARG A 39 -0.68 16.62 22.47
CA ARG A 39 -0.90 16.41 23.92
C ARG A 39 -1.91 17.42 24.43
N MET A 40 -2.68 17.01 25.42
CA MET A 40 -3.50 17.96 26.21
C MET A 40 -2.59 18.85 27.04
N SER A 41 -2.94 20.16 27.17
CA SER A 41 -2.23 21.06 28.12
C SER A 41 -2.46 20.59 29.56
N ARG A 42 -1.39 20.50 30.30
CA ARG A 42 -1.44 20.13 31.73
C ARG A 42 -2.25 21.11 32.54
N ASP A 43 -2.08 22.39 32.28
CA ASP A 43 -2.75 23.47 33.05
C ASP A 43 -4.29 23.32 32.95
N PHE A 44 -4.82 23.02 31.75
CA PHE A 44 -6.26 22.78 31.58
C PHE A 44 -6.73 21.50 32.28
N THR A 45 -5.90 20.46 32.27
CA THR A 45 -6.25 19.18 32.91
C THR A 45 -6.31 19.35 34.41
N GLU A 46 -5.30 20.00 35.00
CA GLU A 46 -5.21 20.31 36.44
C GLU A 46 -6.38 21.22 36.88
N MET A 47 -6.68 22.26 36.11
CA MET A 47 -7.80 23.17 36.40
C MET A 47 -9.15 22.41 36.46
N VAL A 48 -9.40 21.52 35.53
CA VAL A 48 -10.65 20.72 35.52
C VAL A 48 -10.68 19.73 36.69
N GLU A 49 -9.55 19.12 37.04
CA GLU A 49 -9.46 18.21 38.18
C GLU A 49 -9.69 18.94 39.52
N GLU A 50 -9.08 20.09 39.73
CA GLU A 50 -9.28 20.90 40.95
C GLU A 50 -10.73 21.34 41.10
N HIS A 51 -11.35 21.83 40.03
CA HIS A 51 -12.75 22.21 40.06
C HIS A 51 -13.70 21.03 40.27
N THR A 52 -13.32 19.84 39.77
CA THR A 52 -14.11 18.63 40.01
C THR A 52 -14.06 18.18 41.46
N LYS A 53 -12.92 18.38 42.15
CA LYS A 53 -12.76 18.11 43.60
C LYS A 53 -13.55 19.07 44.46
N ASN A 54 -13.67 20.36 44.05
CA ASN A 54 -14.30 21.43 44.83
C ASN A 54 -15.79 21.67 44.48
N ARG A 55 -16.51 20.66 44.09
CA ARG A 55 -17.90 20.73 43.61
C ARG A 55 -18.93 21.36 44.57
N ALA A 56 -18.69 21.26 45.88
CA ALA A 56 -19.64 21.68 46.93
C ALA A 56 -19.87 23.20 47.04
N ASN A 57 -18.90 24.05 46.66
CA ASN A 57 -18.92 25.51 46.88
C ASN A 57 -18.94 26.35 45.59
N GLN A 58 -19.40 25.79 44.46
CA GLN A 58 -19.33 26.47 43.17
C GLN A 58 -20.58 27.33 42.88
N SER A 59 -20.36 28.58 42.45
CA SER A 59 -21.41 29.46 41.92
C SER A 59 -22.00 28.87 40.61
N LYS A 60 -23.20 29.33 40.23
CA LYS A 60 -23.86 28.89 38.98
C LYS A 60 -22.99 29.21 37.76
N GLU A 61 -22.39 30.38 37.71
CA GLU A 61 -21.48 30.83 36.63
C GLU A 61 -20.23 29.95 36.51
N SER A 62 -19.65 29.57 37.68
CA SER A 62 -18.49 28.68 37.71
C SER A 62 -18.84 27.28 37.15
N ARG A 63 -20.04 26.75 37.37
CA ARG A 63 -20.50 25.47 36.83
C ARG A 63 -20.68 25.51 35.32
N GLU A 64 -21.24 26.61 34.79
CA GLU A 64 -21.42 26.82 33.36
C GLU A 64 -20.08 26.91 32.63
N ALA A 65 -19.12 27.69 33.19
CA ALA A 65 -17.76 27.80 32.69
C ALA A 65 -17.06 26.42 32.65
N MET A 66 -17.21 25.63 33.72
CA MET A 66 -16.63 24.29 33.81
C MET A 66 -17.26 23.31 32.82
N MET A 67 -18.55 23.40 32.61
CA MET A 67 -19.22 22.56 31.58
C MET A 67 -18.67 22.87 30.20
N PHE A 68 -18.47 24.13 29.87
CA PHE A 68 -17.88 24.58 28.62
C PHE A 68 -16.43 24.08 28.47
N LEU A 69 -15.59 24.24 29.51
CA LEU A 69 -14.20 23.76 29.50
C LEU A 69 -14.13 22.24 29.30
N LYS A 70 -14.97 21.48 30.00
CA LYS A 70 -15.06 20.03 29.85
C LYS A 70 -15.46 19.64 28.43
N GLN A 71 -16.47 20.28 27.84
CA GLN A 71 -16.86 20.03 26.47
C GLN A 71 -15.71 20.26 25.47
N LYS A 72 -14.90 21.32 25.68
CA LYS A 72 -13.73 21.61 24.84
C LYS A 72 -12.64 20.57 25.01
N MET A 73 -12.40 20.11 26.24
CA MET A 73 -11.43 19.05 26.53
C MET A 73 -11.86 17.72 25.90
N ASP A 74 -13.12 17.33 26.04
CA ASP A 74 -13.65 16.11 25.44
C ASP A 74 -13.52 16.15 23.90
N ALA A 75 -13.79 17.30 23.28
CA ALA A 75 -13.61 17.50 21.84
C ALA A 75 -12.12 17.40 21.43
N ALA A 76 -11.21 18.00 22.21
CA ALA A 76 -9.77 17.92 21.96
C ALA A 76 -9.25 16.49 22.12
N GLN A 77 -9.69 15.78 23.16
CA GLN A 77 -9.34 14.38 23.36
C GLN A 77 -9.85 13.52 22.21
N GLY A 78 -11.11 13.70 21.78
CA GLY A 78 -11.67 12.98 20.64
C GLY A 78 -10.88 13.22 19.34
N PHE A 79 -10.35 14.43 19.13
CA PHE A 79 -9.49 14.72 18.00
C PHE A 79 -8.14 13.98 18.09
N ILE A 80 -7.49 14.00 19.27
CA ILE A 80 -6.25 13.27 19.51
C ILE A 80 -6.45 11.77 19.26
N ASP A 81 -7.54 11.21 19.78
CA ASP A 81 -7.85 9.80 19.64
C ASP A 81 -8.14 9.41 18.16
N ALA A 82 -8.81 10.30 17.41
CA ALA A 82 -9.03 10.10 15.98
C ALA A 82 -7.70 10.09 15.18
N VAL A 83 -6.76 10.98 15.51
CA VAL A 83 -5.42 11.00 14.91
C VAL A 83 -4.65 9.71 15.23
N LYS A 84 -4.66 9.27 16.48
CA LYS A 84 -4.03 8.00 16.90
C LYS A 84 -4.66 6.80 16.21
N GLN A 85 -5.98 6.76 16.13
CA GLN A 85 -6.70 5.69 15.44
C GLN A 85 -6.31 5.63 13.95
N ARG A 86 -6.21 6.80 13.28
CA ARG A 86 -5.73 6.86 11.90
C ARG A 86 -4.32 6.29 11.75
N GLN A 87 -3.39 6.67 12.64
CA GLN A 87 -2.01 6.16 12.63
C GLN A 87 -1.99 4.64 12.83
N ASN A 88 -2.75 4.12 13.80
CA ASN A 88 -2.87 2.69 14.03
C ASN A 88 -3.43 1.95 12.81
N THR A 89 -4.47 2.48 12.17
CA THR A 89 -5.05 1.90 10.95
C THR A 89 -4.01 1.82 9.84
N LEU A 90 -3.23 2.89 9.63
CA LEU A 90 -2.17 2.93 8.62
C LEU A 90 -1.09 1.89 8.93
N MET A 91 -0.60 1.84 10.17
CA MET A 91 0.44 0.88 10.58
C MET A 91 -0.03 -0.57 10.45
N THR A 92 -1.23 -0.89 10.93
CA THR A 92 -1.80 -2.25 10.86
C THR A 92 -1.97 -2.69 9.40
N THR A 93 -2.44 -1.78 8.53
CA THR A 93 -2.57 -2.07 7.09
C THR A 93 -1.21 -2.35 6.45
N MET A 94 -0.20 -1.51 6.73
CA MET A 94 1.13 -1.69 6.16
C MET A 94 1.81 -2.96 6.66
N GLN A 95 1.67 -3.28 7.94
CA GLN A 95 2.20 -4.52 8.52
C GLN A 95 1.59 -5.75 7.86
N ALA A 96 0.27 -5.75 7.63
CA ALA A 96 -0.40 -6.85 6.94
C ALA A 96 0.09 -7.02 5.49
N ILE A 97 0.34 -5.91 4.77
CA ILE A 97 0.91 -5.94 3.42
C ILE A 97 2.31 -6.55 3.44
N ILE A 98 3.17 -6.15 4.38
CA ILE A 98 4.54 -6.69 4.53
C ILE A 98 4.51 -8.17 4.83
N ASP A 99 3.65 -8.61 5.73
CA ASP A 99 3.53 -10.02 6.10
C ASP A 99 3.12 -10.89 4.90
N LEU A 100 2.21 -10.39 4.05
CA LEU A 100 1.76 -11.08 2.85
C LEU A 100 2.80 -11.05 1.73
N GLN A 101 3.55 -9.96 1.59
CA GLN A 101 4.54 -9.71 0.53
C GLN A 101 6.00 -9.79 1.02
N ARG A 102 6.24 -10.53 2.10
CA ARG A 102 7.55 -10.62 2.74
C ARG A 102 8.70 -10.93 1.76
N PRO A 103 8.58 -11.85 0.78
CA PRO A 103 9.65 -12.13 -0.15
C PRO A 103 10.10 -10.91 -0.96
N PHE A 104 9.17 -10.09 -1.42
CA PHE A 104 9.49 -8.86 -2.12
C PHE A 104 10.26 -7.86 -1.26
N PHE A 105 9.87 -7.68 0.02
CA PHE A 105 10.55 -6.74 0.91
C PHE A 105 11.97 -7.19 1.28
N LEU A 106 12.27 -8.49 1.21
CA LEU A 106 13.60 -9.03 1.48
C LEU A 106 14.53 -8.91 0.27
N GLU A 107 14.05 -9.24 -0.94
CA GLU A 107 14.89 -9.38 -2.13
C GLU A 107 14.74 -8.24 -3.14
N GLY A 108 13.62 -7.50 -3.10
CA GLY A 108 13.35 -6.40 -4.03
C GLY A 108 12.92 -6.83 -5.44
N ASP A 109 12.77 -8.13 -5.71
CA ASP A 109 12.36 -8.61 -7.03
C ASP A 109 10.83 -8.59 -7.15
N GLU A 110 10.33 -7.88 -8.17
CA GLU A 110 8.90 -7.80 -8.48
C GLU A 110 8.27 -9.15 -8.86
N SER A 111 9.09 -10.13 -9.30
CA SER A 111 8.61 -11.47 -9.63
C SER A 111 8.18 -12.28 -8.41
N LEU A 112 8.69 -11.91 -7.22
CA LEU A 112 8.35 -12.55 -5.94
C LEU A 112 7.06 -12.02 -5.30
N LEU A 113 6.39 -11.06 -5.97
CA LEU A 113 5.12 -10.54 -5.49
C LEU A 113 4.03 -11.60 -5.61
N ARG A 114 3.49 -11.96 -4.45
CA ARG A 114 2.35 -12.89 -4.36
C ARG A 114 1.05 -12.20 -4.80
N PRO A 115 0.10 -12.93 -5.39
CA PRO A 115 -1.24 -12.42 -5.59
C PRO A 115 -1.83 -11.95 -4.25
N MET A 116 -2.38 -10.75 -4.24
CA MET A 116 -2.99 -10.16 -3.05
C MET A 116 -4.11 -9.22 -3.44
N ILE A 117 -5.30 -9.44 -2.90
CA ILE A 117 -6.46 -8.57 -3.08
C ILE A 117 -6.76 -7.79 -1.80
N LEU A 118 -7.56 -6.74 -1.92
CA LEU A 118 -7.94 -5.90 -0.78
C LEU A 118 -8.61 -6.70 0.34
N LYS A 119 -9.32 -7.77 -0.01
CA LYS A 119 -10.04 -8.64 0.92
C LYS A 119 -9.06 -9.38 1.83
N ASP A 120 -7.94 -9.88 1.33
CA ASP A 120 -6.93 -10.63 2.11
C ASP A 120 -6.37 -9.76 3.24
N VAL A 121 -6.07 -8.49 2.91
CA VAL A 121 -5.61 -7.51 3.91
C VAL A 121 -6.73 -7.16 4.89
N ALA A 122 -7.98 -7.03 4.42
CA ALA A 122 -9.12 -6.73 5.28
C ALA A 122 -9.39 -7.86 6.29
N GLU A 123 -9.36 -9.12 5.86
CA GLU A 123 -9.52 -10.30 6.72
C GLU A 123 -8.42 -10.40 7.78
N ARG A 124 -7.17 -10.10 7.38
CA ARG A 124 -6.03 -10.14 8.30
C ARG A 124 -6.02 -9.03 9.33
N THR A 125 -6.48 -7.83 8.96
CA THR A 125 -6.49 -6.63 9.83
C THR A 125 -7.78 -6.47 10.62
N GLY A 126 -8.86 -7.14 10.23
CA GLY A 126 -10.21 -6.92 10.76
C GLY A 126 -10.81 -5.56 10.37
N LEU A 127 -10.25 -4.88 9.36
CA LEU A 127 -10.71 -3.59 8.88
C LEU A 127 -11.64 -3.76 7.66
N ASP A 128 -12.49 -2.76 7.43
CA ASP A 128 -13.34 -2.72 6.26
C ASP A 128 -12.54 -2.56 4.96
N ILE A 129 -12.96 -3.26 3.90
CA ILE A 129 -12.33 -3.22 2.56
C ILE A 129 -12.26 -1.79 2.02
N SER A 130 -13.27 -0.96 2.30
CA SER A 130 -13.29 0.45 1.87
C SER A 130 -12.18 1.26 2.53
N THR A 131 -11.85 0.94 3.79
CA THR A 131 -10.74 1.56 4.53
C THR A 131 -9.41 1.19 3.90
N ILE A 132 -9.18 -0.11 3.64
CA ILE A 132 -7.97 -0.59 2.97
C ILE A 132 -7.81 0.03 1.58
N SER A 133 -8.90 0.11 0.80
CA SER A 133 -8.91 0.75 -0.52
C SER A 133 -8.49 2.23 -0.46
N ARG A 134 -8.99 2.99 0.52
CA ARG A 134 -8.61 4.41 0.71
C ARG A 134 -7.14 4.57 1.07
N VAL A 135 -6.62 3.69 1.93
CA VAL A 135 -5.20 3.67 2.30
C VAL A 135 -4.35 3.33 1.07
N SER A 136 -4.67 2.26 0.34
CA SER A 136 -3.85 1.77 -0.78
C SER A 136 -3.79 2.72 -1.98
N ASN A 137 -4.87 3.47 -2.25
CA ASN A 137 -4.94 4.33 -3.45
C ASN A 137 -4.10 5.61 -3.36
N SER A 138 -3.79 6.12 -2.17
CA SER A 138 -3.20 7.46 -2.00
C SER A 138 -1.87 7.49 -1.25
N LYS A 139 -1.33 6.33 -0.87
CA LYS A 139 -0.15 6.25 -0.01
C LYS A 139 1.04 5.62 -0.71
N TYR A 140 2.24 6.05 -0.30
CA TYR A 140 3.51 5.57 -0.82
C TYR A 140 4.36 5.00 0.31
N VAL A 141 5.12 3.97 -0.03
CA VAL A 141 6.12 3.36 0.85
C VAL A 141 7.51 3.51 0.24
N GLN A 142 8.45 3.90 1.05
CA GLN A 142 9.87 3.85 0.72
C GLN A 142 10.44 2.56 1.28
N THR A 143 11.12 1.81 0.43
CA THR A 143 11.87 0.60 0.77
C THR A 143 13.34 0.80 0.45
N ASN A 144 14.21 -0.15 0.80
CA ASN A 144 15.62 -0.13 0.41
C ASN A 144 15.83 -0.16 -1.12
N TYR A 145 14.83 -0.64 -1.86
CA TYR A 145 14.87 -0.80 -3.32
C TYR A 145 14.22 0.35 -4.10
N GLY A 146 13.43 1.20 -3.44
CA GLY A 146 12.77 2.34 -4.08
C GLY A 146 11.48 2.80 -3.40
N ILE A 147 10.80 3.75 -4.04
CA ILE A 147 9.51 4.28 -3.58
C ILE A 147 8.40 3.69 -4.44
N TYR A 148 7.47 3.01 -3.79
CA TYR A 148 6.33 2.34 -4.45
C TYR A 148 5.01 2.88 -3.93
N PRO A 149 3.99 3.07 -4.79
CA PRO A 149 2.62 3.30 -4.33
C PRO A 149 2.09 2.02 -3.69
N LEU A 150 1.30 2.09 -2.61
CA LEU A 150 0.75 0.88 -1.98
C LEU A 150 -0.10 0.04 -2.93
N LYS A 151 -0.75 0.69 -3.91
CA LYS A 151 -1.50 -0.01 -4.96
C LYS A 151 -0.65 -1.00 -5.76
N PHE A 152 0.65 -0.80 -5.80
CA PHE A 152 1.61 -1.67 -6.49
C PHE A 152 1.59 -3.12 -5.95
N PHE A 153 1.31 -3.31 -4.68
CA PHE A 153 1.29 -4.62 -4.02
C PHE A 153 0.00 -5.41 -4.24
N PHE A 154 -1.06 -4.73 -4.71
CA PHE A 154 -2.34 -5.37 -4.98
C PHE A 154 -2.41 -5.80 -6.44
N ASN A 155 -2.41 -7.09 -6.68
CA ASN A 155 -2.50 -7.69 -7.99
C ASN A 155 -3.53 -8.80 -7.98
N ASP A 156 -4.30 -8.87 -9.06
CA ASP A 156 -5.13 -10.05 -9.32
C ASP A 156 -4.22 -11.25 -9.59
N GLY A 157 -4.43 -12.33 -8.87
CA GLY A 157 -3.79 -13.62 -9.13
C GLY A 157 -4.49 -14.34 -10.28
N TYR A 158 -3.77 -15.23 -10.95
CA TYR A 158 -4.32 -16.26 -11.80
C TYR A 158 -4.28 -17.58 -11.02
N THR A 159 -5.45 -18.16 -10.75
CA THR A 159 -5.53 -19.50 -10.13
C THR A 159 -5.46 -20.56 -11.21
N THR A 160 -4.49 -21.46 -11.12
CA THR A 160 -4.38 -22.61 -12.01
C THR A 160 -5.47 -23.64 -11.71
N GLU A 161 -5.71 -24.57 -12.63
CA GLU A 161 -6.64 -25.70 -12.41
C GLU A 161 -6.23 -26.55 -11.21
N ASP A 162 -4.95 -26.58 -10.85
CA ASP A 162 -4.37 -27.26 -9.69
C ASP A 162 -4.50 -26.47 -8.36
N GLY A 163 -5.09 -25.27 -8.40
CA GLY A 163 -5.32 -24.43 -7.21
C GLY A 163 -4.12 -23.58 -6.78
N GLU A 164 -3.04 -23.54 -7.56
CA GLU A 164 -1.91 -22.67 -7.29
C GLU A 164 -2.20 -21.23 -7.74
N GLU A 165 -1.96 -20.28 -6.87
CA GLU A 165 -2.10 -18.86 -7.18
C GLU A 165 -0.78 -18.32 -7.77
N MET A 166 -0.83 -17.88 -9.01
CA MET A 166 0.32 -17.33 -9.72
C MET A 166 0.20 -15.82 -9.93
N SER A 167 1.30 -15.12 -9.79
CA SER A 167 1.35 -13.69 -10.05
C SER A 167 1.25 -13.39 -11.56
N VAL A 168 0.31 -12.54 -11.94
CA VAL A 168 0.21 -12.04 -13.32
C VAL A 168 1.50 -11.37 -13.81
N ARG A 169 2.30 -10.82 -12.88
CA ARG A 169 3.60 -10.19 -13.20
C ARG A 169 4.64 -11.21 -13.59
N GLU A 170 4.71 -12.32 -12.86
CA GLU A 170 5.60 -13.44 -13.19
C GLU A 170 5.32 -13.99 -14.58
N ILE A 171 4.04 -14.22 -14.87
CA ILE A 171 3.58 -14.66 -16.19
C ILE A 171 4.02 -13.68 -17.29
N ARG A 172 3.88 -12.38 -17.06
CA ARG A 172 4.31 -11.34 -18.02
C ARG A 172 5.83 -11.30 -18.20
N LYS A 173 6.61 -11.49 -17.11
CA LYS A 173 8.07 -11.56 -17.17
C LYS A 173 8.50 -12.72 -18.06
N ILE A 174 7.97 -13.92 -17.81
CA ILE A 174 8.29 -15.11 -18.59
C ILE A 174 7.84 -14.97 -20.06
N LEU A 175 6.65 -14.40 -20.28
CA LEU A 175 6.16 -14.13 -21.64
C LEU A 175 7.09 -13.18 -22.40
N LYS A 176 7.58 -12.13 -21.72
CA LYS A 176 8.56 -11.20 -22.28
C LYS A 176 9.88 -11.89 -22.59
N GLU A 177 10.40 -12.69 -21.68
CA GLU A 177 11.63 -13.47 -21.88
C GLU A 177 11.52 -14.44 -23.07
N CYS A 178 10.36 -15.10 -23.23
CA CYS A 178 10.12 -15.97 -24.40
C CYS A 178 10.16 -15.18 -25.71
N ILE A 179 9.60 -13.96 -25.72
CA ILE A 179 9.59 -13.10 -26.91
C ILE A 179 10.96 -12.48 -27.18
N ASP A 180 11.69 -12.07 -26.13
CA ASP A 180 13.02 -11.47 -26.28
C ASP A 180 14.04 -12.52 -26.80
N ASN A 181 13.84 -13.80 -26.49
CA ASN A 181 14.66 -14.93 -26.94
C ASN A 181 14.17 -15.59 -28.24
N GLU A 182 13.10 -15.07 -28.87
CA GLU A 182 12.58 -15.64 -30.14
C GLU A 182 13.49 -15.37 -31.34
N ASP A 183 13.48 -16.26 -32.31
CA ASP A 183 14.15 -16.02 -33.59
C ASP A 183 13.36 -14.96 -34.39
N LYS A 184 14.00 -13.80 -34.62
CA LYS A 184 13.41 -12.70 -35.42
C LYS A 184 12.99 -13.09 -36.84
N LYS A 185 13.56 -14.17 -37.39
CA LYS A 185 13.14 -14.70 -38.70
C LYS A 185 11.84 -15.49 -38.63
N LYS A 186 11.55 -16.11 -37.49
CA LYS A 186 10.35 -16.88 -37.23
C LYS A 186 9.76 -16.55 -35.87
N PRO A 187 9.13 -15.37 -35.73
CA PRO A 187 8.59 -14.94 -34.44
C PRO A 187 7.44 -15.83 -34.00
N LEU A 188 7.40 -16.11 -32.68
CA LEU A 188 6.42 -17.02 -32.08
C LEU A 188 5.00 -16.43 -32.13
N THR A 189 4.05 -17.25 -32.56
CA THR A 189 2.63 -16.91 -32.53
C THR A 189 2.05 -16.96 -31.13
N ASP A 190 0.87 -16.35 -30.90
CA ASP A 190 0.20 -16.39 -29.58
C ASP A 190 -0.17 -17.86 -29.21
N ASP A 191 -0.35 -18.77 -30.18
CA ASP A 191 -0.58 -20.19 -29.93
C ASP A 191 0.70 -20.89 -29.45
N GLU A 192 1.82 -20.68 -30.13
CA GLU A 192 3.12 -21.23 -29.74
C GLU A 192 3.59 -20.69 -28.38
N LEU A 193 3.35 -19.39 -28.10
CA LEU A 193 3.61 -18.80 -26.76
C LEU A 193 2.75 -19.44 -25.68
N THR A 194 1.51 -19.80 -25.99
CA THR A 194 0.62 -20.49 -25.03
C THR A 194 1.14 -21.89 -24.72
N GLU A 195 1.63 -22.63 -25.69
CA GLU A 195 2.24 -23.96 -25.51
C GLU A 195 3.53 -23.87 -24.66
N LEU A 196 4.42 -22.94 -25.00
CA LEU A 196 5.64 -22.71 -24.23
C LEU A 196 5.37 -22.32 -22.77
N LEU A 197 4.38 -21.48 -22.52
CA LEU A 197 3.97 -21.11 -21.16
C LEU A 197 3.39 -22.32 -20.42
N LYS A 198 2.61 -23.17 -21.11
CA LYS A 198 2.08 -24.40 -20.52
C LYS A 198 3.18 -25.40 -20.15
N GLU A 199 4.21 -25.57 -21.01
CA GLU A 199 5.39 -26.40 -20.73
C GLU A 199 6.17 -25.90 -19.52
N LYS A 200 6.21 -24.58 -19.29
CA LYS A 200 6.83 -23.95 -18.11
C LYS A 200 5.95 -23.99 -16.85
N GLY A 201 4.78 -24.62 -16.90
CA GLY A 201 3.88 -24.74 -15.75
C GLY A 201 2.81 -23.63 -15.64
N TYR A 202 2.64 -22.80 -16.69
CA TYR A 202 1.66 -21.71 -16.71
C TYR A 202 0.53 -22.00 -17.70
N PRO A 203 -0.51 -22.76 -17.33
CA PRO A 203 -1.62 -23.12 -18.21
C PRO A 203 -2.55 -21.93 -18.46
N ILE A 204 -2.22 -21.08 -19.39
CA ILE A 204 -2.95 -19.86 -19.71
C ILE A 204 -3.62 -19.98 -21.08
N ALA A 205 -4.85 -19.47 -21.20
CA ALA A 205 -5.56 -19.44 -22.46
C ALA A 205 -4.91 -18.45 -23.45
N ARG A 206 -4.90 -18.78 -24.75
CA ARG A 206 -4.40 -17.95 -25.85
C ARG A 206 -4.91 -16.49 -25.79
N ARG A 207 -6.20 -16.28 -25.45
CA ARG A 207 -6.79 -14.94 -25.35
C ARG A 207 -6.13 -14.12 -24.23
N THR A 208 -5.74 -14.76 -23.15
CA THR A 208 -5.04 -14.12 -22.03
C THR A 208 -3.61 -13.76 -22.41
N VAL A 209 -2.91 -14.65 -23.14
CA VAL A 209 -1.56 -14.39 -23.68
C VAL A 209 -1.61 -13.18 -24.63
N ALA A 210 -2.55 -13.14 -25.56
CA ALA A 210 -2.74 -12.00 -26.46
C ALA A 210 -3.02 -10.68 -25.70
N LYS A 211 -3.86 -10.73 -24.65
CA LYS A 211 -4.14 -9.57 -23.78
C LYS A 211 -2.87 -9.08 -23.08
N TYR A 212 -2.08 -9.97 -22.51
CA TYR A 212 -0.84 -9.59 -21.79
C TYR A 212 0.21 -9.02 -22.75
N ARG A 213 0.38 -9.63 -23.93
CA ARG A 213 1.24 -9.12 -24.99
C ARG A 213 0.85 -7.70 -25.40
N GLN A 214 -0.45 -7.43 -25.61
CA GLN A 214 -0.96 -6.09 -25.94
C GLN A 214 -0.70 -5.09 -24.81
N GLN A 215 -0.89 -5.48 -23.56
CA GLN A 215 -0.64 -4.62 -22.39
C GLN A 215 0.85 -4.25 -22.24
N MET A 216 1.75 -5.11 -22.72
CA MET A 216 3.19 -4.84 -22.79
C MET A 216 3.61 -4.06 -24.06
N ASN A 217 2.65 -3.63 -24.89
CA ASN A 217 2.88 -2.95 -26.17
C ASN A 217 3.73 -3.76 -27.16
N ILE A 218 3.69 -5.09 -27.07
CA ILE A 218 4.40 -5.99 -27.99
C ILE A 218 3.48 -6.32 -29.17
N PRO A 219 3.92 -6.05 -30.42
CA PRO A 219 3.11 -6.33 -31.60
C PRO A 219 2.92 -7.83 -31.85
N VAL A 220 1.93 -8.19 -32.71
CA VAL A 220 1.71 -9.57 -33.15
C VAL A 220 2.92 -10.13 -33.89
N ALA A 221 3.09 -11.47 -33.92
CA ALA A 221 4.22 -12.15 -34.58
C ALA A 221 4.51 -11.62 -36.00
N ARG A 222 3.48 -11.37 -36.81
CA ARG A 222 3.62 -10.84 -38.17
C ARG A 222 4.30 -9.46 -38.25
N LEU A 223 4.21 -8.64 -37.18
CA LEU A 223 4.81 -7.30 -37.12
C LEU A 223 6.15 -7.26 -36.35
N ARG A 224 6.58 -8.39 -35.78
CA ARG A 224 7.88 -8.55 -35.12
C ARG A 224 8.97 -9.11 -36.02
N ARG A 225 8.65 -9.38 -37.24
CA ARG A 225 9.52 -9.96 -38.28
C ARG A 225 10.52 -8.96 -38.83
#